data_501893e180530c1672070e22b3b695bc
#
_entry.id   501893e180530c1672070e22b3b695bc
#
_cell.length_a   1.000
_cell.length_b   1.000
_cell.length_c   1.000
_cell.angle_alpha   90.00
_cell.angle_beta   90.00
_cell.angle_gamma   90.00
#
_symmetry.space_group_name_H-M   'P 1'
#
loop_
_entity.id
_entity.type
_entity.pdbx_description
1 polymer ?
#
loop_
_entity_poly.entity_id
_entity_poly.type
_entity_poly.pdbx_seq_one_letter_code
_entity_poly.pdbx_strand_id
1 'polypeptide(L)'
;MFAKLKLTAVGAVTAAMMAPAAYAEEFITIGTGGVTGVYYPTGGAICRLVNKGRRDHGVRCSVESTGGSVYNINTIREGELEFGVAQSDWQYHAFNGTSRFEEAGAFEGLRAVFSVHPEPFTVVARADSGITTIDDLAGKRVNIGNPGSGQRGTMEVLMEAKGWTTDDFALATELKAAEQSAALCDNQIDAMVYTVGHPSGSIQEATTACD
;
A
#
# COMPACT_ATOMS: atom_id res chain seq x y z
N MET A 1 -22.84 50.36 75.04
CA MET A 1 -21.80 50.71 74.07
C MET A 1 -21.67 49.49 73.13
N PHE A 2 -22.44 49.52 72.01
CA PHE A 2 -22.54 48.41 71.08
C PHE A 2 -21.80 48.77 69.81
N ALA A 3 -20.71 48.03 69.54
CA ALA A 3 -19.92 48.11 68.29
C ALA A 3 -20.63 47.34 67.16
N LYS A 4 -20.98 48.01 66.11
CA LYS A 4 -21.57 47.45 64.88
C LYS A 4 -20.43 46.92 64.00
N LEU A 5 -20.41 45.58 63.89
CA LEU A 5 -19.51 44.89 62.95
C LEU A 5 -20.13 44.93 61.55
N LYS A 6 -19.45 45.63 60.63
CA LYS A 6 -19.85 45.67 59.20
C LYS A 6 -19.21 44.45 58.49
N LEU A 7 -20.06 43.56 58.06
CA LEU A 7 -19.65 42.40 57.24
C LEU A 7 -19.57 42.85 55.75
N THR A 8 -18.38 42.94 55.20
CA THR A 8 -18.16 43.20 53.79
C THR A 8 -18.12 41.84 53.04
N ALA A 9 -19.14 41.60 52.23
CA ALA A 9 -19.16 40.41 51.35
C ALA A 9 -18.26 40.68 50.15
N VAL A 10 -17.17 39.92 50.07
CA VAL A 10 -16.29 39.84 48.89
C VAL A 10 -16.85 38.84 47.91
N GLY A 11 -17.47 39.33 46.82
CA GLY A 11 -17.92 38.49 45.72
C GLY A 11 -16.75 37.97 44.92
N ALA A 12 -16.46 36.69 45.00
CA ALA A 12 -15.51 36.02 44.13
C ALA A 12 -16.16 35.80 42.73
N VAL A 13 -15.75 36.60 41.77
CA VAL A 13 -16.08 36.39 40.35
C VAL A 13 -15.20 35.27 39.84
N THR A 14 -15.74 34.06 39.76
CA THR A 14 -15.11 32.92 39.05
C THR A 14 -15.21 33.19 37.55
N ALA A 15 -14.16 33.74 36.96
CA ALA A 15 -13.98 33.75 35.51
C ALA A 15 -13.71 32.30 35.06
N ALA A 16 -14.71 31.60 34.54
CA ALA A 16 -14.52 30.33 33.84
C ALA A 16 -13.69 30.61 32.59
N MET A 17 -12.40 30.27 32.65
CA MET A 17 -11.56 30.25 31.47
C MET A 17 -12.11 29.18 30.54
N MET A 18 -12.81 29.56 29.48
CA MET A 18 -13.05 28.72 28.32
C MET A 18 -11.70 28.48 27.65
N ALA A 19 -10.96 27.44 28.07
CA ALA A 19 -9.83 26.95 27.31
C ALA A 19 -10.38 26.50 25.94
N PRO A 20 -9.82 26.95 24.81
CA PRO A 20 -10.18 26.39 23.54
C PRO A 20 -9.92 24.87 23.62
N ALA A 21 -10.91 24.07 23.25
CA ALA A 21 -10.72 22.63 23.13
C ALA A 21 -9.55 22.40 22.16
N ALA A 22 -8.41 22.00 22.68
CA ALA A 22 -7.30 21.52 21.86
C ALA A 22 -7.83 20.27 21.18
N TYR A 23 -8.13 20.33 19.89
CA TYR A 23 -8.37 19.15 19.11
C TYR A 23 -7.13 18.28 19.22
N ALA A 24 -7.27 17.07 19.76
CA ALA A 24 -6.20 16.09 19.73
C ALA A 24 -5.84 15.84 18.25
N GLU A 25 -4.55 15.97 17.92
CA GLU A 25 -4.08 15.71 16.56
C GLU A 25 -4.29 14.21 16.28
N GLU A 26 -5.06 13.90 15.23
CA GLU A 26 -5.32 12.51 14.78
C GLU A 26 -4.26 12.14 13.77
N PHE A 27 -3.61 10.99 13.97
CA PHE A 27 -2.59 10.48 13.07
C PHE A 27 -3.19 9.36 12.23
N ILE A 28 -2.99 9.46 10.91
CA ILE A 28 -3.38 8.42 9.97
C ILE A 28 -2.17 8.02 9.13
N THR A 29 -2.08 6.73 8.81
CA THR A 29 -1.04 6.17 7.95
C THR A 29 -1.67 5.52 6.73
N ILE A 30 -1.10 5.79 5.55
CA ILE A 30 -1.47 5.12 4.31
C ILE A 30 -0.42 4.08 3.98
N GLY A 31 -0.76 2.80 4.06
CA GLY A 31 0.05 1.69 3.56
C GLY A 31 0.12 1.75 2.03
N THR A 32 1.30 1.58 1.47
CA THR A 32 1.53 1.72 0.03
C THR A 32 2.15 0.47 -0.57
N GLY A 33 3.34 0.54 -1.11
CA GLY A 33 4.12 -0.54 -1.70
C GLY A 33 5.59 -0.15 -1.76
N GLY A 34 6.36 -0.78 -2.63
CA GLY A 34 7.76 -0.42 -2.86
C GLY A 34 7.92 1.04 -3.32
N VAL A 35 8.99 1.71 -2.86
CA VAL A 35 9.23 3.14 -3.11
C VAL A 35 9.42 3.49 -4.59
N THR A 36 9.82 2.54 -5.42
CA THR A 36 9.98 2.68 -6.88
C THR A 36 8.68 2.42 -7.65
N GLY A 37 7.63 1.92 -6.98
CA GLY A 37 6.28 1.72 -7.52
C GLY A 37 5.45 3.00 -7.53
N VAL A 38 4.20 2.89 -7.96
CA VAL A 38 3.26 4.03 -8.08
C VAL A 38 2.51 4.30 -6.76
N TYR A 39 2.28 3.31 -5.92
CA TYR A 39 1.54 3.48 -4.66
C TYR A 39 2.19 4.47 -3.71
N TYR A 40 3.51 4.38 -3.53
CA TYR A 40 4.23 5.24 -2.59
C TYR A 40 4.13 6.75 -2.95
N PRO A 41 4.45 7.20 -4.17
CA PRO A 41 4.27 8.60 -4.55
C PRO A 41 2.80 9.04 -4.54
N THR A 42 1.86 8.14 -4.83
CA THR A 42 0.42 8.41 -4.77
C THR A 42 -0.04 8.67 -3.32
N GLY A 43 0.28 7.78 -2.39
CA GLY A 43 0.01 7.97 -0.96
C GLY A 43 0.65 9.26 -0.44
N GLY A 44 1.90 9.54 -0.86
CA GLY A 44 2.60 10.77 -0.53
C GLY A 44 1.89 12.03 -1.04
N ALA A 45 1.30 11.98 -2.25
CA ALA A 45 0.52 13.08 -2.79
C ALA A 45 -0.77 13.30 -1.98
N ILE A 46 -1.48 12.23 -1.63
CA ILE A 46 -2.67 12.27 -0.79
C ILE A 46 -2.33 12.89 0.58
N CYS A 47 -1.30 12.39 1.26
CA CYS A 47 -0.89 12.91 2.56
C CYS A 47 -0.46 14.38 2.50
N ARG A 48 0.19 14.83 1.42
CA ARG A 48 0.48 16.26 1.24
C ARG A 48 -0.78 17.10 1.16
N LEU A 49 -1.83 16.62 0.50
CA LEU A 49 -3.12 17.32 0.41
C LEU A 49 -3.83 17.35 1.77
N VAL A 50 -3.91 16.22 2.47
CA VAL A 50 -4.48 16.14 3.82
C VAL A 50 -3.75 17.09 4.76
N ASN A 51 -2.43 17.05 4.80
CA ASN A 51 -1.62 17.87 5.70
C ASN A 51 -1.71 19.38 5.45
N LYS A 52 -2.14 19.82 4.26
CA LYS A 52 -2.41 21.25 4.00
C LYS A 52 -3.55 21.78 4.88
N GLY A 53 -4.59 20.96 5.10
CA GLY A 53 -5.75 21.32 5.93
C GLY A 53 -5.59 20.94 7.41
N ARG A 54 -4.45 20.43 7.86
CA ARG A 54 -4.28 19.86 9.20
C ARG A 54 -4.64 20.80 10.36
N ARG A 55 -4.49 22.13 10.14
CA ARG A 55 -4.84 23.14 11.16
C ARG A 55 -6.35 23.29 11.34
N ASP A 56 -7.12 22.92 10.31
CA ASP A 56 -8.56 23.07 10.27
C ASP A 56 -9.27 21.81 10.79
N HIS A 57 -8.75 20.60 10.43
CA HIS A 57 -9.37 19.32 10.76
C HIS A 57 -8.59 18.48 11.78
N GLY A 58 -7.37 18.86 12.17
CA GLY A 58 -6.59 18.14 13.19
C GLY A 58 -5.95 16.82 12.73
N VAL A 59 -6.13 16.42 11.45
CA VAL A 59 -5.59 15.14 10.95
C VAL A 59 -4.19 15.31 10.37
N ARG A 60 -3.28 14.44 10.76
CA ARG A 60 -1.92 14.35 10.23
C ARG A 60 -1.73 13.00 9.51
N CYS A 61 -1.33 13.07 8.24
CA CYS A 61 -1.15 11.92 7.37
C CYS A 61 0.33 11.63 7.12
N SER A 62 0.68 10.34 7.21
CA SER A 62 1.98 9.79 6.80
C SER A 62 1.80 8.61 5.84
N VAL A 63 2.86 8.27 5.11
CA VAL A 63 2.87 7.10 4.23
C VAL A 63 3.86 6.08 4.73
N GLU A 64 3.53 4.81 4.53
CA GLU A 64 4.40 3.69 4.81
C GLU A 64 4.66 2.87 3.54
N SER A 65 5.93 2.51 3.32
CA SER A 65 6.32 1.54 2.29
C SER A 65 6.09 0.14 2.82
N THR A 66 5.24 -0.63 2.13
CA THR A 66 4.76 -1.93 2.60
C THR A 66 5.01 -3.03 1.56
N GLY A 67 4.52 -4.23 1.88
CA GLY A 67 4.52 -5.38 0.97
C GLY A 67 3.54 -5.25 -0.21
N GLY A 68 2.59 -4.32 -0.18
CA GLY A 68 1.61 -4.09 -1.25
C GLY A 68 0.19 -4.50 -0.88
N SER A 69 -0.66 -4.77 -1.88
CA SER A 69 -2.13 -4.84 -1.75
C SER A 69 -2.65 -5.76 -0.65
N VAL A 70 -2.24 -7.02 -0.64
CA VAL A 70 -2.74 -8.02 0.32
C VAL A 70 -2.24 -7.71 1.73
N TYR A 71 -0.98 -7.28 1.85
CA TYR A 71 -0.41 -6.82 3.11
C TYR A 71 -1.22 -5.65 3.69
N ASN A 72 -1.45 -4.60 2.88
CA ASN A 72 -2.20 -3.42 3.33
C ASN A 72 -3.60 -3.77 3.82
N ILE A 73 -4.33 -4.62 3.08
CA ILE A 73 -5.67 -5.05 3.46
C ILE A 73 -5.67 -5.81 4.78
N ASN A 74 -4.71 -6.72 4.98
CA ASN A 74 -4.61 -7.48 6.24
C ASN A 74 -4.26 -6.55 7.41
N THR A 75 -3.32 -5.64 7.23
CA THR A 75 -2.90 -4.69 8.27
C THR A 75 -4.03 -3.71 8.64
N ILE A 76 -4.89 -3.33 7.66
CA ILE A 76 -6.13 -2.58 7.94
C ILE A 76 -7.12 -3.44 8.73
N ARG A 77 -7.27 -4.73 8.41
CA ARG A 77 -8.13 -5.66 9.16
C ARG A 77 -7.69 -5.79 10.62
N GLU A 78 -6.40 -5.79 10.86
CA GLU A 78 -5.78 -5.87 12.19
C GLU A 78 -5.85 -4.54 12.97
N GLY A 79 -6.23 -3.44 12.30
CA GLY A 79 -6.35 -2.11 12.90
C GLY A 79 -5.00 -1.40 13.07
N GLU A 80 -3.96 -1.84 12.38
CA GLU A 80 -2.62 -1.25 12.42
C GLU A 80 -2.39 -0.21 11.32
N LEU A 81 -3.27 -0.17 10.29
CA LEU A 81 -3.33 0.87 9.27
C LEU A 81 -4.76 1.41 9.14
N GLU A 82 -4.91 2.71 8.96
CA GLU A 82 -6.20 3.35 8.70
C GLU A 82 -6.57 3.29 7.22
N PHE A 83 -5.58 3.39 6.34
CA PHE A 83 -5.76 3.39 4.89
C PHE A 83 -4.68 2.56 4.20
N GLY A 84 -4.99 2.11 2.98
CA GLY A 84 -4.03 1.41 2.13
C GLY A 84 -4.36 1.58 0.66
N VAL A 85 -3.33 1.62 -0.17
CA VAL A 85 -3.49 1.50 -1.62
C VAL A 85 -3.47 0.02 -1.96
N ALA A 86 -4.48 -0.44 -2.71
CA ALA A 86 -4.62 -1.84 -3.06
C ALA A 86 -5.31 -2.01 -4.41
N GLN A 87 -4.97 -3.06 -5.14
CA GLN A 87 -5.68 -3.47 -6.35
C GLN A 87 -7.15 -3.77 -6.04
N SER A 88 -8.04 -3.48 -6.98
CA SER A 88 -9.48 -3.61 -6.79
C SER A 88 -9.95 -5.07 -6.67
N ASP A 89 -9.29 -6.00 -7.34
CA ASP A 89 -9.54 -7.44 -7.25
C ASP A 89 -9.28 -7.98 -5.84
N TRP A 90 -8.16 -7.57 -5.20
CA TRP A 90 -7.85 -7.97 -3.83
C TRP A 90 -8.79 -7.32 -2.81
N GLN A 91 -9.28 -6.10 -3.06
CA GLN A 91 -10.34 -5.49 -2.25
C GLN A 91 -11.63 -6.30 -2.34
N TYR A 92 -12.02 -6.73 -3.56
CA TYR A 92 -13.19 -7.60 -3.79
C TYR A 92 -13.05 -8.93 -3.05
N HIS A 93 -11.92 -9.62 -3.20
CA HIS A 93 -11.68 -10.90 -2.58
C HIS A 93 -11.64 -10.80 -1.04
N ALA A 94 -11.05 -9.76 -0.49
CA ALA A 94 -11.02 -9.53 0.95
C ALA A 94 -12.41 -9.25 1.52
N PHE A 95 -13.21 -8.41 0.83
CA PHE A 95 -14.58 -8.10 1.26
C PHE A 95 -15.47 -9.35 1.29
N ASN A 96 -15.32 -10.25 0.30
CA ASN A 96 -16.11 -11.46 0.17
C ASN A 96 -15.52 -12.69 0.87
N GLY A 97 -14.30 -12.63 1.39
CA GLY A 97 -13.63 -13.79 1.99
C GLY A 97 -13.35 -14.90 0.99
N THR A 98 -12.86 -14.56 -0.20
CA THR A 98 -12.57 -15.50 -1.28
C THR A 98 -11.10 -15.47 -1.67
N SER A 99 -10.64 -16.46 -2.46
CA SER A 99 -9.25 -16.56 -2.90
C SER A 99 -8.28 -16.56 -1.70
N ARG A 100 -7.27 -15.73 -1.68
CA ARG A 100 -6.29 -15.62 -0.59
C ARG A 100 -6.86 -15.26 0.78
N PHE A 101 -8.11 -14.83 0.84
CA PHE A 101 -8.79 -14.43 2.08
C PHE A 101 -9.77 -15.48 2.60
N GLU A 102 -9.83 -16.68 2.01
CA GLU A 102 -10.75 -17.75 2.44
C GLU A 102 -10.55 -18.14 3.90
N GLU A 103 -9.30 -18.35 4.32
CA GLU A 103 -8.98 -18.71 5.70
C GLU A 103 -9.28 -17.58 6.70
N ALA A 104 -9.01 -16.33 6.29
CA ALA A 104 -9.26 -15.15 7.11
C ALA A 104 -10.75 -14.75 7.15
N GLY A 105 -11.54 -15.25 6.21
CA GLY A 105 -12.96 -14.93 6.05
C GLY A 105 -13.20 -13.53 5.48
N ALA A 106 -14.49 -13.21 5.30
CA ALA A 106 -14.93 -11.92 4.75
C ALA A 106 -14.51 -10.74 5.65
N PHE A 107 -14.10 -9.66 5.03
CA PHE A 107 -13.81 -8.39 5.69
C PHE A 107 -14.88 -7.35 5.31
N GLU A 108 -16.09 -7.52 5.83
CA GLU A 108 -17.24 -6.66 5.55
C GLU A 108 -17.06 -5.20 6.03
N GLY A 109 -16.09 -4.96 6.92
CA GLY A 109 -15.72 -3.62 7.39
C GLY A 109 -14.88 -2.82 6.39
N LEU A 110 -14.29 -3.47 5.37
CA LEU A 110 -13.46 -2.80 4.36
C LEU A 110 -14.29 -1.79 3.54
N ARG A 111 -13.72 -0.62 3.26
CA ARG A 111 -14.36 0.41 2.43
C ARG A 111 -13.41 0.92 1.35
N ALA A 112 -13.88 0.96 0.11
CA ALA A 112 -13.22 1.67 -0.96
C ALA A 112 -13.49 3.17 -0.83
N VAL A 113 -12.44 3.99 -0.88
CA VAL A 113 -12.56 5.45 -0.79
C VAL A 113 -12.69 6.05 -2.20
N PHE A 114 -11.74 5.75 -3.08
CA PHE A 114 -11.76 6.15 -4.49
C PHE A 114 -10.74 5.31 -5.29
N SER A 115 -10.91 5.30 -6.62
CA SER A 115 -9.95 4.70 -7.56
C SER A 115 -8.92 5.73 -7.98
N VAL A 116 -7.66 5.32 -8.13
CA VAL A 116 -6.52 6.22 -8.40
C VAL A 116 -6.03 6.09 -9.83
N HIS A 117 -5.70 4.88 -10.29
CA HIS A 117 -5.13 4.63 -11.61
C HIS A 117 -5.36 3.16 -12.04
N PRO A 118 -5.30 2.86 -13.36
CA PRO A 118 -5.30 1.48 -13.83
C PRO A 118 -3.94 0.82 -13.57
N GLU A 119 -3.94 -0.51 -13.40
CA GLU A 119 -2.75 -1.31 -13.12
C GLU A 119 -2.70 -2.52 -14.06
N PRO A 120 -2.15 -2.36 -15.26
CA PRO A 120 -1.97 -3.50 -16.16
C PRO A 120 -0.95 -4.49 -15.57
N PHE A 121 -1.21 -5.79 -15.78
CA PHE A 121 -0.20 -6.82 -15.56
C PHE A 121 0.89 -6.66 -16.62
N THR A 122 2.09 -6.34 -16.16
CA THR A 122 3.23 -6.01 -17.03
C THR A 122 4.31 -7.07 -16.85
N VAL A 123 4.85 -7.57 -17.95
CA VAL A 123 6.04 -8.42 -17.97
C VAL A 123 7.18 -7.65 -18.62
N VAL A 124 8.31 -7.58 -17.93
CA VAL A 124 9.56 -7.05 -18.50
C VAL A 124 10.55 -8.19 -18.54
N ALA A 125 11.06 -8.47 -19.72
CA ALA A 125 12.03 -9.54 -19.97
C ALA A 125 13.31 -8.96 -20.57
N ARG A 126 14.44 -9.60 -20.27
CA ARG A 126 15.71 -9.29 -20.91
C ARG A 126 15.63 -9.62 -22.42
N ALA A 127 16.20 -8.76 -23.25
CA ALA A 127 16.17 -8.94 -24.70
C ALA A 127 16.83 -10.26 -25.16
N ASP A 128 17.84 -10.73 -24.43
CA ASP A 128 18.57 -11.96 -24.70
C ASP A 128 17.92 -13.24 -24.12
N SER A 129 16.83 -13.12 -23.38
CA SER A 129 16.12 -14.24 -22.73
C SER A 129 15.33 -15.12 -23.70
N GLY A 130 14.99 -14.58 -24.88
CA GLY A 130 14.11 -15.22 -25.86
C GLY A 130 12.63 -15.26 -25.46
N ILE A 131 12.22 -14.55 -24.41
CA ILE A 131 10.83 -14.42 -23.97
C ILE A 131 10.12 -13.44 -24.88
N THR A 132 9.04 -13.87 -25.53
CA THR A 132 8.20 -13.07 -26.43
C THR A 132 6.72 -13.18 -26.07
N THR A 133 6.34 -14.22 -25.37
CA THR A 133 4.97 -14.48 -24.91
C THR A 133 4.95 -14.86 -23.43
N ILE A 134 3.78 -14.89 -22.82
CA ILE A 134 3.60 -15.37 -21.44
C ILE A 134 4.03 -16.84 -21.30
N ASP A 135 3.79 -17.67 -22.32
CA ASP A 135 4.14 -19.08 -22.27
C ASP A 135 5.67 -19.32 -22.23
N ASP A 136 6.46 -18.39 -22.75
CA ASP A 136 7.91 -18.46 -22.73
C ASP A 136 8.52 -18.23 -21.32
N LEU A 137 7.70 -17.84 -20.33
CA LEU A 137 8.14 -17.74 -18.94
C LEU A 137 8.45 -19.10 -18.32
N ALA A 138 7.82 -20.16 -18.80
CA ALA A 138 8.11 -21.51 -18.34
C ALA A 138 9.59 -21.87 -18.60
N GLY A 139 10.25 -22.46 -17.60
CA GLY A 139 11.68 -22.80 -17.66
C GLY A 139 12.64 -21.62 -17.56
N LYS A 140 12.16 -20.40 -17.31
CA LYS A 140 12.98 -19.18 -17.12
C LYS A 140 13.15 -18.82 -15.64
N ARG A 141 14.10 -17.94 -15.36
CA ARG A 141 14.27 -17.34 -14.02
C ARG A 141 13.33 -16.12 -13.94
N VAL A 142 12.26 -16.25 -13.17
CA VAL A 142 11.19 -15.23 -13.14
C VAL A 142 10.98 -14.69 -11.73
N ASN A 143 10.96 -13.37 -11.56
CA ASN A 143 10.45 -12.79 -10.32
C ASN A 143 8.93 -12.78 -10.34
N ILE A 144 8.33 -13.62 -9.49
CA ILE A 144 6.89 -13.78 -9.36
C ILE A 144 6.26 -12.85 -8.29
N GLY A 145 7.09 -12.05 -7.63
CA GLY A 145 6.69 -11.06 -6.62
C GLY A 145 6.74 -11.56 -5.18
N ASN A 146 6.89 -10.64 -4.25
CA ASN A 146 7.00 -10.97 -2.83
C ASN A 146 5.65 -11.43 -2.23
N PRO A 147 5.68 -12.30 -1.21
CA PRO A 147 4.48 -12.67 -0.46
C PRO A 147 3.76 -11.44 0.09
N GLY A 148 2.41 -11.44 0.03
CA GLY A 148 1.59 -10.31 0.46
C GLY A 148 1.46 -9.17 -0.55
N SER A 149 2.16 -9.22 -1.70
CA SER A 149 1.95 -8.24 -2.78
C SER A 149 0.75 -8.62 -3.66
N GLY A 150 0.11 -7.61 -4.24
CA GLY A 150 -0.90 -7.83 -5.27
C GLY A 150 -0.31 -8.44 -6.54
N GLN A 151 0.90 -8.06 -6.90
CA GLN A 151 1.70 -8.63 -7.97
C GLN A 151 1.81 -10.16 -7.86
N ARG A 152 2.21 -10.67 -6.68
CA ARG A 152 2.29 -12.10 -6.41
C ARG A 152 0.94 -12.78 -6.56
N GLY A 153 -0.11 -12.19 -6.02
CA GLY A 153 -1.45 -12.75 -6.14
C GLY A 153 -1.91 -12.84 -7.61
N THR A 154 -1.72 -11.78 -8.40
CA THR A 154 -2.05 -11.79 -9.83
C THR A 154 -1.24 -12.84 -10.60
N MET A 155 0.06 -13.00 -10.28
CA MET A 155 0.88 -14.03 -10.90
C MET A 155 0.41 -15.45 -10.55
N GLU A 156 -0.03 -15.69 -9.32
CA GLU A 156 -0.59 -16.99 -8.92
C GLU A 156 -1.90 -17.32 -9.64
N VAL A 157 -2.77 -16.34 -9.87
CA VAL A 157 -3.96 -16.53 -10.72
C VAL A 157 -3.56 -16.91 -12.15
N LEU A 158 -2.52 -16.29 -12.70
CA LEU A 158 -1.98 -16.66 -14.01
C LEU A 158 -1.40 -18.08 -14.00
N MET A 159 -0.62 -18.42 -12.98
CA MET A 159 -0.04 -19.75 -12.83
C MET A 159 -1.11 -20.82 -12.73
N GLU A 160 -2.16 -20.61 -11.93
CA GLU A 160 -3.30 -21.51 -11.83
C GLU A 160 -4.00 -21.70 -13.19
N ALA A 161 -4.28 -20.63 -13.92
CA ALA A 161 -4.90 -20.68 -15.24
C ALA A 161 -4.06 -21.44 -16.29
N LYS A 162 -2.73 -21.44 -16.12
CA LYS A 162 -1.78 -22.17 -16.97
C LYS A 162 -1.48 -23.59 -16.47
N GLY A 163 -1.95 -23.96 -15.28
CA GLY A 163 -1.57 -25.20 -14.62
C GLY A 163 -0.11 -25.24 -14.17
N TRP A 164 0.48 -24.08 -13.91
CA TRP A 164 1.86 -23.93 -13.48
C TRP A 164 2.00 -23.91 -11.96
N THR A 165 3.14 -24.41 -11.52
CA THR A 165 3.66 -24.30 -10.16
C THR A 165 4.98 -23.50 -10.17
N THR A 166 5.58 -23.27 -9.05
CA THR A 166 6.94 -22.69 -8.98
C THR A 166 8.00 -23.58 -9.64
N ASP A 167 7.76 -24.89 -9.73
CA ASP A 167 8.69 -25.86 -10.33
C ASP A 167 8.71 -25.78 -11.87
N ASP A 168 7.74 -25.11 -12.49
CA ASP A 168 7.72 -24.86 -13.93
C ASP A 168 8.68 -23.75 -14.36
N PHE A 169 9.27 -23.02 -13.42
CA PHE A 169 10.31 -22.03 -13.65
C PHE A 169 11.70 -22.60 -13.36
N ALA A 170 12.73 -22.17 -14.11
CA ALA A 170 14.12 -22.49 -13.73
C ALA A 170 14.48 -21.91 -12.36
N LEU A 171 13.89 -20.76 -12.03
CA LEU A 171 13.95 -20.10 -10.73
C LEU A 171 12.74 -19.18 -10.56
N ALA A 172 11.92 -19.40 -9.56
CA ALA A 172 10.89 -18.47 -9.13
C ALA A 172 11.44 -17.64 -7.97
N THR A 173 11.73 -16.34 -8.19
CA THR A 173 12.16 -15.45 -7.12
C THR A 173 10.97 -14.68 -6.55
N GLU A 174 11.09 -14.26 -5.29
CA GLU A 174 10.07 -13.54 -4.54
C GLU A 174 10.56 -12.14 -4.10
N LEU A 175 11.32 -11.50 -4.98
CA LEU A 175 11.89 -10.17 -4.72
C LEU A 175 10.80 -9.12 -4.60
N LYS A 176 11.03 -8.15 -3.75
CA LYS A 176 10.18 -6.96 -3.66
C LYS A 176 10.26 -6.14 -4.94
N ALA A 177 9.20 -5.38 -5.22
CA ALA A 177 9.12 -4.54 -6.41
C ALA A 177 10.29 -3.55 -6.56
N ALA A 178 10.88 -3.09 -5.46
CA ALA A 178 12.03 -2.19 -5.49
C ALA A 178 13.37 -2.88 -5.82
N GLU A 179 13.43 -4.21 -5.80
CA GLU A 179 14.65 -5.01 -6.00
C GLU A 179 14.69 -5.67 -7.39
N GLN A 180 13.53 -5.87 -8.01
CA GLN A 180 13.39 -6.68 -9.22
C GLN A 180 14.09 -6.07 -10.45
N SER A 181 14.11 -4.74 -10.58
CA SER A 181 14.77 -4.08 -11.72
C SER A 181 16.27 -4.29 -11.69
N ALA A 182 16.91 -4.12 -10.53
CA ALA A 182 18.33 -4.41 -10.36
C ALA A 182 18.65 -5.88 -10.64
N ALA A 183 17.83 -6.82 -10.13
CA ALA A 183 18.02 -8.24 -10.37
C ALA A 183 17.91 -8.61 -11.87
N LEU A 184 17.04 -7.92 -12.62
CA LEU A 184 16.91 -8.08 -14.06
C LEU A 184 18.19 -7.57 -14.78
N CYS A 185 18.66 -6.37 -14.45
CA CYS A 185 19.85 -5.76 -15.02
C CYS A 185 21.13 -6.57 -14.71
N ASP A 186 21.22 -7.12 -13.50
CA ASP A 186 22.34 -7.93 -13.04
C ASP A 186 22.31 -9.39 -13.56
N ASN A 187 21.37 -9.70 -14.47
CA ASN A 187 21.18 -11.05 -15.03
C ASN A 187 20.93 -12.12 -13.96
N GLN A 188 20.32 -11.77 -12.83
CA GLN A 188 19.90 -12.74 -11.81
C GLN A 188 18.57 -13.40 -12.17
N ILE A 189 17.70 -12.66 -12.90
CA ILE A 189 16.43 -13.12 -13.44
C ILE A 189 16.33 -12.80 -14.93
N ASP A 190 15.52 -13.57 -15.66
CA ASP A 190 15.27 -13.40 -17.09
C ASP A 190 14.07 -12.50 -17.35
N ALA A 191 13.11 -12.51 -16.42
CA ALA A 191 11.91 -11.68 -16.46
C ALA A 191 11.42 -11.31 -15.06
N MET A 192 10.71 -10.19 -14.99
CA MET A 192 9.91 -9.79 -13.83
C MET A 192 8.47 -9.55 -14.26
N VAL A 193 7.52 -9.91 -13.39
CA VAL A 193 6.11 -9.54 -13.55
C VAL A 193 5.79 -8.39 -12.60
N TYR A 194 4.92 -7.47 -13.00
CA TYR A 194 4.49 -6.38 -12.14
C TYR A 194 3.10 -5.88 -12.50
N THR A 195 2.17 -5.95 -11.56
CA THR A 195 0.88 -5.30 -11.67
C THR A 195 1.02 -3.90 -11.10
N VAL A 196 1.11 -2.89 -11.96
CA VAL A 196 1.50 -1.53 -11.56
C VAL A 196 0.96 -0.47 -12.51
N GLY A 197 0.65 0.70 -11.98
CA GLY A 197 0.35 1.89 -12.79
C GLY A 197 1.56 2.39 -13.58
N HIS A 198 1.31 2.99 -14.73
CA HIS A 198 2.34 3.59 -15.57
C HIS A 198 2.20 5.12 -15.63
N PRO A 199 3.34 5.88 -15.64
CA PRO A 199 4.73 5.43 -15.56
C PRO A 199 5.10 4.92 -14.17
N SER A 200 5.98 3.92 -14.09
CA SER A 200 6.51 3.34 -12.87
C SER A 200 8.04 3.48 -12.84
N GLY A 201 8.59 3.90 -11.70
CA GLY A 201 10.04 4.02 -11.53
C GLY A 201 10.78 2.70 -11.73
N SER A 202 10.24 1.59 -11.20
CA SER A 202 10.81 0.25 -11.40
C SER A 202 10.83 -0.17 -12.88
N ILE A 203 9.74 0.08 -13.62
CA ILE A 203 9.72 -0.23 -15.06
C ILE A 203 10.69 0.66 -15.84
N GLN A 204 10.75 1.96 -15.51
CA GLN A 204 11.71 2.87 -16.15
C GLN A 204 13.15 2.45 -15.88
N GLU A 205 13.50 2.09 -14.65
CA GLU A 205 14.81 1.57 -14.28
C GLU A 205 15.16 0.33 -15.12
N ALA A 206 14.27 -0.68 -15.15
CA ALA A 206 14.48 -1.90 -15.92
C ALA A 206 14.65 -1.67 -17.44
N THR A 207 14.00 -0.64 -17.99
CA THR A 207 14.02 -0.37 -19.44
C THR A 207 15.05 0.67 -19.89
N THR A 208 15.73 1.34 -18.94
CA THR A 208 16.73 2.39 -19.27
C THR A 208 18.11 2.10 -18.70
N ALA A 209 18.23 1.31 -17.64
CA ALA A 209 19.49 0.99 -16.99
C ALA A 209 20.03 -0.41 -17.35
N CYS A 210 19.18 -1.29 -17.87
CA CYS A 210 19.59 -2.60 -18.38
C CYS A 210 19.95 -2.51 -19.88
N ASP A 211 21.03 -3.18 -20.30
CA ASP A 211 21.42 -3.39 -21.69
C ASP A 211 20.53 -4.46 -22.37
#